data_30f6239377338864b7faa73a3c8eff6c
#
_entry.id   30f6239377338864b7faa73a3c8eff6c
#
_cell.length_a   1.000
_cell.length_b   1.000
_cell.length_c   1.000
_cell.angle_alpha   90.00
_cell.angle_beta   90.00
_cell.angle_gamma   90.00
#
_symmetry.space_group_name_H-M   'P 1'
#
loop_
_entity.id
_entity.type
_entity.pdbx_description
1 polymer ?
#
loop_
_entity_poly.entity_id
_entity_poly.type
_entity_poly.pdbx_seq_one_letter_code
_entity_poly.pdbx_strand_id
1 'polypeptide(L)'
;MRLFIALSSISLCMLTACGGGESGVSLNSSVNPNVSITVTGGNGNNNTPATSNSLPEQQGETMYWRDYLVYENGKVVRSTTAGFPDAETGYPQNDFRLMNLDGRQFQIIPTGNTDKTVIETDDKAKGIRSFIGANLSYARYGVVLYDKEKTDYVFYQGYATDEKQMPQTGTAKYTGYAIAYRASDRAVSKGSSSFDVDFGAKTVKGTVALDKFGSHSLTAKINGHRIDYVDNNSGINGGYFYGKNAQEMAGDFTVSHQGEYIDGNFGATRK
;
A
#
# COMPACT_ATOMS: atom_id res chain seq x y z
N MET A 1 10.11 35.69 -30.22
CA MET A 1 10.26 36.98 -29.52
C MET A 1 8.86 37.45 -29.13
N ARG A 2 8.46 37.23 -27.89
CA ARG A 2 7.55 38.03 -27.08
C ARG A 2 7.29 37.27 -25.78
N LEU A 3 7.84 37.84 -24.75
CA LEU A 3 7.77 37.47 -23.32
C LEU A 3 6.43 37.97 -22.79
N PHE A 4 5.66 37.15 -22.05
CA PHE A 4 4.61 37.61 -21.17
C PHE A 4 4.84 37.09 -19.77
N ILE A 5 5.25 38.02 -18.93
CA ILE A 5 5.29 37.91 -17.48
C ILE A 5 3.90 38.28 -16.97
N ALA A 6 3.25 37.48 -16.18
CA ALA A 6 2.09 37.85 -15.40
C ALA A 6 2.37 37.60 -13.92
N LEU A 7 2.60 38.69 -13.21
CA LEU A 7 2.49 38.77 -11.76
C LEU A 7 1.03 38.69 -11.37
N SER A 8 0.65 37.90 -10.38
CA SER A 8 -0.58 38.07 -9.66
C SER A 8 -0.35 38.07 -8.15
N SER A 9 -0.79 39.12 -7.59
CA SER A 9 -0.71 39.68 -6.26
C SER A 9 -1.34 38.78 -5.16
N ILE A 10 -0.63 38.72 -4.05
CA ILE A 10 -1.07 38.21 -2.75
C ILE A 10 -2.02 39.24 -2.14
N SER A 11 -3.26 38.83 -1.82
CA SER A 11 -4.21 39.63 -1.05
C SER A 11 -4.32 39.07 0.35
N LEU A 12 -3.74 39.80 1.30
CA LEU A 12 -3.78 39.53 2.74
C LEU A 12 -5.03 40.21 3.30
N CYS A 13 -6.05 39.46 3.69
CA CYS A 13 -7.19 39.98 4.44
C CYS A 13 -7.01 39.73 5.94
N MET A 14 -6.68 40.77 6.66
CA MET A 14 -6.85 40.81 8.12
C MET A 14 -8.31 41.13 8.45
N LEU A 15 -8.95 40.31 9.25
CA LEU A 15 -10.19 40.62 9.95
C LEU A 15 -9.95 40.62 11.45
N THR A 16 -9.92 41.82 12.00
CA THR A 16 -10.09 42.07 13.43
C THR A 16 -11.57 42.11 13.74
N ALA A 17 -12.04 41.29 14.68
CA ALA A 17 -13.32 41.53 15.35
C ALA A 17 -13.13 41.32 16.84
N CYS A 18 -13.42 42.40 17.56
CA CYS A 18 -13.45 42.51 19.04
C CYS A 18 -14.86 42.18 19.52
N GLY A 19 -14.96 41.51 20.68
CA GLY A 19 -16.26 41.43 21.39
C GLY A 19 -16.37 40.28 22.37
N GLY A 20 -16.11 40.52 23.58
CA GLY A 20 -16.34 40.08 24.91
C GLY A 20 -17.19 38.84 25.24
N GLY A 21 -16.79 38.18 26.34
CA GLY A 21 -17.63 37.21 27.07
C GLY A 21 -16.79 36.10 27.70
N GLU A 22 -16.58 36.23 29.00
CA GLU A 22 -15.84 35.29 29.84
C GLU A 22 -16.44 33.88 29.86
N SER A 23 -15.59 32.88 29.75
CA SER A 23 -15.55 31.66 30.59
C SER A 23 -14.30 30.87 30.21
N GLY A 24 -13.32 30.91 31.06
CA GLY A 24 -12.05 30.19 30.86
C GLY A 24 -12.22 28.68 30.94
N VAL A 25 -11.80 27.99 29.88
CA VAL A 25 -11.35 26.60 29.95
C VAL A 25 -9.96 26.58 29.34
N SER A 26 -8.98 26.57 30.22
CA SER A 26 -7.58 26.34 29.85
C SER A 26 -7.42 24.84 29.52
N LEU A 27 -7.33 24.50 28.25
CA LEU A 27 -6.92 23.17 27.86
C LEU A 27 -5.39 23.11 27.81
N ASN A 28 -4.83 22.71 28.94
CA ASN A 28 -3.43 22.32 29.02
C ASN A 28 -3.28 20.95 28.39
N SER A 29 -2.88 20.90 27.13
CA SER A 29 -2.57 19.65 26.43
C SER A 29 -1.18 19.16 26.82
N SER A 30 -1.05 18.53 27.98
CA SER A 30 0.04 17.59 28.23
C SER A 30 -0.47 16.19 27.90
N VAL A 31 -0.13 15.70 26.73
CA VAL A 31 -0.41 14.31 26.34
C VAL A 31 0.53 13.42 27.16
N ASN A 32 -0.02 12.73 28.13
CA ASN A 32 0.67 11.72 28.92
C ASN A 32 0.53 10.37 28.14
N PRO A 33 1.63 9.71 27.72
CA PRO A 33 1.57 8.51 26.88
C PRO A 33 1.27 7.21 27.64
N ASN A 34 0.75 7.26 28.87
CA ASN A 34 0.42 6.08 29.68
C ASN A 34 -1.01 6.16 30.21
N VAL A 35 -1.99 5.89 29.35
CA VAL A 35 -3.34 5.55 29.82
C VAL A 35 -3.53 4.04 29.64
N SER A 36 -3.23 3.29 30.69
CA SER A 36 -3.73 1.93 30.84
C SER A 36 -5.20 2.01 31.22
N ILE A 37 -6.10 1.66 30.31
CA ILE A 37 -7.50 1.46 30.64
C ILE A 37 -7.62 0.08 31.29
N THR A 38 -7.66 0.04 32.61
CA THR A 38 -8.04 -1.16 33.36
C THR A 38 -9.57 -1.26 33.34
N VAL A 39 -10.12 -2.14 32.54
CA VAL A 39 -11.53 -2.52 32.62
C VAL A 39 -11.67 -3.56 33.73
N THR A 40 -12.15 -3.11 34.90
CA THR A 40 -12.52 -4.01 36.02
C THR A 40 -13.97 -4.40 35.90
N GLY A 41 -14.23 -5.70 35.79
CA GLY A 41 -15.48 -6.29 36.27
C GLY A 41 -16.42 -6.82 35.21
N GLY A 42 -16.51 -8.14 35.15
CA GLY A 42 -17.58 -8.87 34.44
C GLY A 42 -17.16 -10.31 34.17
N ASN A 43 -17.42 -11.19 35.13
CA ASN A 43 -17.23 -12.62 35.01
C ASN A 43 -18.16 -13.17 33.90
N GLY A 44 -17.57 -13.64 32.81
CA GLY A 44 -18.27 -14.29 31.71
C GLY A 44 -17.27 -15.04 30.86
N ASN A 45 -17.18 -16.35 31.05
CA ASN A 45 -16.47 -17.28 30.23
C ASN A 45 -17.00 -17.21 28.78
N ASN A 46 -16.33 -16.44 27.93
CA ASN A 46 -16.43 -16.60 26.47
C ASN A 46 -15.01 -16.57 25.91
N ASN A 47 -14.46 -17.77 25.77
CA ASN A 47 -13.30 -18.01 24.91
C ASN A 47 -13.68 -17.78 23.45
N THR A 48 -13.79 -16.55 23.03
CA THR A 48 -13.74 -16.19 21.63
C THR A 48 -12.30 -15.80 21.35
N PRO A 49 -11.59 -16.48 20.44
CA PRO A 49 -10.25 -16.03 20.03
C PRO A 49 -10.42 -14.61 19.46
N ALA A 50 -9.85 -13.64 20.10
CA ALA A 50 -9.73 -12.29 19.54
C ALA A 50 -8.88 -12.42 18.27
N THR A 51 -9.51 -12.46 17.10
CA THR A 51 -8.85 -12.25 15.83
C THR A 51 -8.43 -10.79 15.76
N SER A 52 -7.32 -10.50 16.43
CA SER A 52 -6.65 -9.22 16.34
C SER A 52 -6.10 -9.06 14.91
N ASN A 53 -6.84 -8.36 14.07
CA ASN A 53 -6.33 -7.83 12.80
C ASN A 53 -5.55 -6.52 13.02
N SER A 54 -5.13 -6.26 14.27
CA SER A 54 -4.21 -5.17 14.56
C SER A 54 -2.87 -5.49 13.91
N LEU A 55 -2.29 -4.47 13.28
CA LEU A 55 -0.92 -4.56 12.79
C LEU A 55 0.02 -4.88 13.97
N PRO A 56 1.10 -5.63 13.72
CA PRO A 56 2.17 -5.76 14.70
C PRO A 56 2.67 -4.37 15.08
N GLU A 57 2.90 -4.15 16.37
CA GLU A 57 3.43 -2.89 16.88
C GLU A 57 4.71 -2.50 16.13
N GLN A 58 4.65 -1.38 15.41
CA GLN A 58 5.79 -0.81 14.69
C GLN A 58 6.63 -0.01 15.68
N GLN A 59 7.90 -0.38 15.85
CA GLN A 59 8.85 0.39 16.64
C GLN A 59 9.70 1.24 15.68
N GLY A 60 9.54 2.55 15.70
CA GLY A 60 10.30 3.50 14.89
C GLY A 60 9.41 4.47 14.11
N GLU A 61 10.00 5.48 13.51
CA GLU A 61 9.35 6.40 12.58
C GLU A 61 9.15 5.69 11.23
N THR A 62 8.11 4.89 11.12
CA THR A 62 7.75 4.23 9.87
C THR A 62 6.77 5.10 9.09
N MET A 63 7.09 5.35 7.83
CA MET A 63 6.17 6.03 6.93
C MET A 63 5.25 5.01 6.26
N TYR A 64 3.97 5.36 6.20
CA TYR A 64 3.01 4.65 5.39
C TYR A 64 3.15 5.09 3.93
N TRP A 65 3.45 4.15 3.04
CA TRP A 65 3.57 4.39 1.60
C TRP A 65 2.42 3.75 0.86
N ARG A 66 1.87 4.50 -0.08
CA ARG A 66 0.83 4.04 -0.99
C ARG A 66 1.19 4.42 -2.41
N ASP A 67 1.13 3.45 -3.30
CA ASP A 67 1.26 3.65 -4.72
C ASP A 67 0.08 2.98 -5.45
N TYR A 68 -0.50 3.66 -6.44
CA TYR A 68 -1.57 3.09 -7.23
C TYR A 68 -1.70 3.71 -8.61
N LEU A 69 -2.08 2.85 -9.58
CA LEU A 69 -2.50 3.22 -10.92
C LEU A 69 -4.02 3.24 -10.98
N VAL A 70 -4.58 4.25 -11.63
CA VAL A 70 -6.02 4.37 -11.89
C VAL A 70 -6.26 4.21 -13.38
N TYR A 71 -7.18 3.33 -13.72
CA TYR A 71 -7.65 3.10 -15.07
C TYR A 71 -9.10 3.54 -15.18
N GLU A 72 -9.42 4.30 -16.22
CA GLU A 72 -10.79 4.61 -16.63
C GLU A 72 -11.01 4.12 -18.05
N ASN A 73 -12.04 3.28 -18.23
CA ASN A 73 -12.32 2.65 -19.52
C ASN A 73 -11.09 1.98 -20.18
N GLY A 74 -10.26 1.31 -19.36
CA GLY A 74 -9.07 0.58 -19.83
C GLY A 74 -7.86 1.46 -20.17
N LYS A 75 -7.86 2.73 -19.79
CA LYS A 75 -6.73 3.65 -19.98
C LYS A 75 -6.21 4.15 -18.65
N VAL A 76 -4.90 4.20 -18.48
CA VAL A 76 -4.28 4.84 -17.31
C VAL A 76 -4.59 6.33 -17.35
N VAL A 77 -5.27 6.83 -16.34
CA VAL A 77 -5.61 8.26 -16.17
C VAL A 77 -4.81 8.92 -15.07
N ARG A 78 -4.28 8.14 -14.12
CA ARG A 78 -3.50 8.65 -13.01
C ARG A 78 -2.55 7.59 -12.46
N SER A 79 -1.36 8.04 -12.05
CA SER A 79 -0.42 7.33 -11.20
C SER A 79 -0.16 8.19 -9.97
N THR A 80 -0.20 7.61 -8.79
CA THR A 80 0.02 8.34 -7.54
C THR A 80 0.93 7.55 -6.64
N THR A 81 2.03 8.20 -6.23
CA THR A 81 2.90 7.73 -5.15
C THR A 81 2.82 8.75 -4.02
N ALA A 82 2.48 8.31 -2.83
CA ALA A 82 2.40 9.18 -1.66
C ALA A 82 2.90 8.48 -0.40
N GLY A 83 3.75 9.17 0.35
CA GLY A 83 4.17 8.81 1.69
C GLY A 83 3.47 9.71 2.71
N PHE A 84 2.99 9.13 3.78
CA PHE A 84 2.29 9.84 4.85
C PHE A 84 2.86 9.42 6.20
N PRO A 85 3.24 10.36 7.07
CA PRO A 85 3.38 10.07 8.49
C PRO A 85 2.03 9.66 9.06
N ASP A 86 2.01 8.72 10.00
CA ASP A 86 0.80 8.10 10.55
C ASP A 86 -0.30 9.07 10.99
N ALA A 87 0.06 10.29 11.38
CA ALA A 87 -0.87 11.28 11.92
C ALA A 87 -1.66 12.07 10.85
N GLU A 88 -1.24 12.08 9.59
CA GLU A 88 -1.79 13.01 8.60
C GLU A 88 -2.93 12.44 7.75
N THR A 89 -3.16 11.15 7.77
CA THR A 89 -4.07 10.54 6.79
C THR A 89 -5.53 10.52 7.19
N GLY A 90 -5.85 10.78 8.47
CA GLY A 90 -7.24 10.76 8.97
C GLY A 90 -7.97 9.43 8.80
N TYR A 91 -7.29 8.39 8.31
CA TYR A 91 -7.83 7.06 8.11
C TYR A 91 -7.31 6.10 9.18
N PRO A 92 -8.11 5.12 9.60
CA PRO A 92 -7.63 4.07 10.49
C PRO A 92 -6.56 3.25 9.75
N GLN A 93 -5.32 3.70 9.86
CA GLN A 93 -4.12 3.11 9.26
C GLN A 93 -3.89 1.66 9.71
N ASN A 94 -4.53 1.29 10.82
CA ASN A 94 -4.34 0.00 11.48
C ASN A 94 -5.30 -1.08 10.95
N ASP A 95 -6.19 -0.77 10.03
CA ASP A 95 -7.09 -1.77 9.45
C ASP A 95 -6.79 -2.02 7.97
N PHE A 96 -5.90 -2.95 7.71
CA PHE A 96 -5.57 -3.40 6.35
C PHE A 96 -6.71 -4.14 5.62
N ARG A 97 -7.89 -4.26 6.22
CA ARG A 97 -9.09 -4.72 5.53
C ARG A 97 -9.74 -3.62 4.71
N LEU A 98 -9.43 -2.37 5.05
CA LEU A 98 -9.96 -1.19 4.40
C LEU A 98 -8.88 -0.53 3.55
N MET A 99 -9.29 0.02 2.44
CA MET A 99 -8.44 0.81 1.57
C MET A 99 -9.16 2.05 1.11
N ASN A 100 -8.46 3.17 1.12
CA ASN A 100 -8.96 4.41 0.57
C ASN A 100 -8.24 4.74 -0.74
N LEU A 101 -8.99 4.79 -1.81
CA LEU A 101 -8.52 5.17 -3.14
C LEU A 101 -9.41 6.29 -3.66
N ASP A 102 -8.81 7.42 -4.02
CA ASP A 102 -9.53 8.58 -4.55
C ASP A 102 -10.69 9.06 -3.65
N GLY A 103 -10.50 9.05 -2.33
CA GLY A 103 -11.56 9.42 -1.38
C GLY A 103 -12.64 8.36 -1.22
N ARG A 104 -12.52 7.21 -1.85
CA ARG A 104 -13.44 6.07 -1.72
C ARG A 104 -12.85 5.02 -0.81
N GLN A 105 -13.65 4.55 0.12
CA GLN A 105 -13.26 3.47 1.01
C GLN A 105 -13.76 2.13 0.45
N PHE A 106 -12.83 1.20 0.27
CA PHE A 106 -13.09 -0.17 -0.17
C PHE A 106 -12.79 -1.14 0.97
N GLN A 107 -13.70 -2.04 1.25
CA GLN A 107 -13.40 -3.21 2.09
C GLN A 107 -12.77 -4.27 1.20
N ILE A 108 -11.44 -4.36 1.25
CA ILE A 108 -10.65 -5.23 0.38
C ILE A 108 -10.45 -6.64 0.95
N ILE A 109 -10.59 -6.80 2.27
CA ILE A 109 -10.56 -8.11 2.94
C ILE A 109 -11.87 -8.26 3.74
N PRO A 110 -12.66 -9.31 3.51
CA PRO A 110 -13.87 -9.57 4.26
C PRO A 110 -13.60 -9.74 5.76
N THR A 111 -14.55 -9.29 6.58
CA THR A 111 -14.47 -9.48 8.04
C THR A 111 -14.38 -10.97 8.38
N GLY A 112 -13.44 -11.32 9.27
CA GLY A 112 -13.23 -12.71 9.70
C GLY A 112 -12.41 -13.56 8.73
N ASN A 113 -11.99 -13.03 7.58
CA ASN A 113 -11.07 -13.75 6.69
C ASN A 113 -9.67 -13.80 7.30
N THR A 114 -9.09 -14.99 7.41
CA THR A 114 -7.76 -15.26 7.94
C THR A 114 -6.80 -15.85 6.91
N ASP A 115 -7.24 -15.97 5.65
CA ASP A 115 -6.41 -16.51 4.58
C ASP A 115 -5.16 -15.65 4.36
N LYS A 116 -4.05 -16.35 4.11
CA LYS A 116 -2.74 -15.74 3.81
C LYS A 116 -2.33 -15.96 2.35
N THR A 117 -3.31 -15.91 1.45
CA THR A 117 -3.15 -16.08 0.00
C THR A 117 -3.66 -14.86 -0.74
N VAL A 118 -4.01 -15.01 -2.00
CA VAL A 118 -4.76 -14.00 -2.74
C VAL A 118 -6.25 -14.22 -2.49
N ILE A 119 -6.89 -13.23 -1.87
CA ILE A 119 -8.33 -13.22 -1.60
C ILE A 119 -9.05 -12.60 -2.79
N GLU A 120 -10.06 -13.28 -3.30
CA GLU A 120 -10.97 -12.76 -4.32
C GLU A 120 -12.32 -12.42 -3.71
N THR A 121 -12.87 -11.28 -4.09
CA THR A 121 -14.24 -10.89 -3.73
C THR A 121 -15.02 -10.42 -4.96
N ASP A 122 -16.33 -10.67 -4.95
CA ASP A 122 -17.26 -10.16 -5.96
C ASP A 122 -18.52 -9.66 -5.27
N ASP A 123 -18.54 -8.38 -4.92
CA ASP A 123 -19.70 -7.69 -4.37
C ASP A 123 -20.54 -7.10 -5.51
N LYS A 124 -21.42 -7.93 -6.07
CA LYS A 124 -22.29 -7.53 -7.19
C LYS A 124 -23.22 -6.36 -6.85
N ALA A 125 -23.64 -6.25 -5.60
CA ALA A 125 -24.52 -5.16 -5.16
C ALA A 125 -23.81 -3.81 -5.25
N LYS A 126 -22.54 -3.78 -4.86
CA LYS A 126 -21.70 -2.59 -4.98
C LYS A 126 -21.06 -2.46 -6.37
N GLY A 127 -20.99 -3.52 -7.16
CA GLY A 127 -20.27 -3.59 -8.42
C GLY A 127 -18.76 -3.51 -8.23
N ILE A 128 -18.25 -4.20 -7.20
CA ILE A 128 -16.83 -4.22 -6.84
C ILE A 128 -16.33 -5.65 -6.89
N ARG A 129 -15.29 -5.89 -7.68
CA ARG A 129 -14.49 -7.11 -7.66
C ARG A 129 -13.10 -6.78 -7.16
N SER A 130 -12.53 -7.59 -6.30
CA SER A 130 -11.18 -7.38 -5.83
C SER A 130 -10.35 -8.66 -5.78
N PHE A 131 -9.04 -8.48 -5.97
CA PHE A 131 -8.02 -9.52 -5.91
C PHE A 131 -6.90 -8.97 -5.03
N ILE A 132 -6.78 -9.46 -3.80
CA ILE A 132 -5.94 -8.85 -2.77
C ILE A 132 -4.95 -9.86 -2.22
N GLY A 133 -3.66 -9.51 -2.25
CA GLY A 133 -2.62 -10.27 -1.56
C GLY A 133 -2.70 -10.07 -0.05
N ALA A 134 -3.06 -11.13 0.67
CA ALA A 134 -3.23 -11.13 2.12
C ALA A 134 -2.11 -11.87 2.88
N ASN A 135 -1.05 -12.27 2.17
CA ASN A 135 0.09 -12.99 2.73
C ASN A 135 1.04 -12.13 3.57
N LEU A 136 0.94 -10.81 3.48
CA LEU A 136 1.81 -9.87 4.18
C LEU A 136 1.15 -9.36 5.47
N SER A 137 1.97 -9.06 6.48
CA SER A 137 1.53 -8.48 7.74
C SER A 137 1.61 -6.95 7.74
N TYR A 138 2.59 -6.38 7.02
CA TYR A 138 2.90 -4.95 7.03
C TYR A 138 2.48 -4.23 5.74
N ALA A 139 2.02 -4.95 4.75
CA ALA A 139 1.57 -4.38 3.48
C ALA A 139 0.33 -5.09 2.92
N ARG A 140 -0.32 -4.43 1.95
CA ARG A 140 -1.37 -4.99 1.09
C ARG A 140 -1.13 -4.54 -0.33
N TYR A 141 -1.51 -5.38 -1.27
CA TYR A 141 -1.37 -5.12 -2.69
C TYR A 141 -2.48 -5.84 -3.46
N GLY A 142 -2.78 -5.37 -4.64
CA GLY A 142 -3.79 -6.03 -5.46
C GLY A 142 -4.44 -5.17 -6.52
N VAL A 143 -5.58 -5.67 -6.97
CA VAL A 143 -6.41 -5.06 -8.00
C VAL A 143 -7.83 -4.92 -7.48
N VAL A 144 -8.43 -3.73 -7.65
CA VAL A 144 -9.84 -3.47 -7.40
C VAL A 144 -10.49 -3.03 -8.70
N LEU A 145 -11.55 -3.72 -9.11
CA LEU A 145 -12.34 -3.41 -10.30
C LEU A 145 -13.67 -2.83 -9.85
N TYR A 146 -13.94 -1.59 -10.22
CA TYR A 146 -15.21 -0.92 -9.92
C TYR A 146 -16.07 -0.83 -11.17
N ASP A 147 -16.95 -1.82 -11.31
CA ASP A 147 -17.69 -2.06 -12.56
C ASP A 147 -18.68 -0.94 -12.89
N LYS A 148 -19.29 -0.31 -11.88
CA LYS A 148 -20.29 0.76 -12.08
C LYS A 148 -19.72 1.99 -12.79
N GLU A 149 -18.46 2.32 -12.50
CA GLU A 149 -17.79 3.49 -13.07
C GLU A 149 -16.71 3.11 -14.08
N LYS A 150 -16.48 1.80 -14.27
CA LYS A 150 -15.39 1.27 -15.09
C LYS A 150 -14.04 1.88 -14.72
N THR A 151 -13.86 2.08 -13.41
CA THR A 151 -12.63 2.56 -12.80
C THR A 151 -11.94 1.40 -12.11
N ASP A 152 -10.68 1.17 -12.42
CA ASP A 152 -9.92 0.06 -11.87
C ASP A 152 -8.66 0.59 -11.19
N TYR A 153 -8.22 -0.10 -10.16
CA TYR A 153 -7.08 0.28 -9.35
C TYR A 153 -6.09 -0.89 -9.25
N VAL A 154 -4.84 -0.61 -9.55
CA VAL A 154 -3.70 -1.51 -9.30
C VAL A 154 -2.86 -0.84 -8.23
N PHE A 155 -2.64 -1.46 -7.07
CA PHE A 155 -2.07 -0.77 -5.92
C PHE A 155 -1.19 -1.65 -5.05
N TYR A 156 -0.29 -1.01 -4.31
CA TYR A 156 0.33 -1.55 -3.11
C TYR A 156 0.46 -0.45 -2.05
N GLN A 157 0.42 -0.85 -0.78
CA GLN A 157 0.51 0.09 0.35
C GLN A 157 0.96 -0.63 1.62
N GLY A 158 1.58 0.10 2.53
CA GLY A 158 2.00 -0.46 3.81
C GLY A 158 2.99 0.40 4.57
N TYR A 159 3.43 -0.14 5.71
CA TYR A 159 4.44 0.48 6.57
C TYR A 159 5.83 0.03 6.14
N ALA A 160 6.56 0.93 5.48
CA ALA A 160 7.90 0.63 5.01
C ALA A 160 8.87 0.36 6.18
N THR A 161 9.87 -0.46 5.93
CA THR A 161 10.97 -0.68 6.88
C THR A 161 11.68 0.64 7.17
N ASP A 162 11.93 0.94 8.44
CA ASP A 162 12.80 2.06 8.82
C ASP A 162 14.18 1.87 8.16
N GLU A 163 14.70 2.90 7.51
CA GLU A 163 15.99 2.83 6.82
C GLU A 163 17.14 2.37 7.71
N LYS A 164 17.09 2.72 9.01
CA LYS A 164 18.07 2.30 10.02
C LYS A 164 18.00 0.80 10.33
N GLN A 165 16.86 0.17 10.03
CA GLN A 165 16.63 -1.27 10.21
C GLN A 165 16.85 -2.08 8.92
N MET A 166 17.17 -1.42 7.81
CA MET A 166 17.47 -2.12 6.58
C MET A 166 18.79 -2.89 6.68
N PRO A 167 18.81 -4.18 6.28
CA PRO A 167 20.06 -4.93 6.17
C PRO A 167 21.03 -4.24 5.22
N GLN A 168 22.28 -4.13 5.63
CA GLN A 168 23.32 -3.48 4.81
C GLN A 168 24.18 -4.50 4.04
N THR A 169 24.13 -5.77 4.43
CA THR A 169 24.91 -6.86 3.83
C THR A 169 24.11 -8.17 3.85
N GLY A 170 24.63 -9.17 3.13
CA GLY A 170 24.02 -10.50 3.06
C GLY A 170 22.95 -10.61 1.99
N THR A 171 22.47 -11.82 1.81
CA THR A 171 21.44 -12.18 0.82
C THR A 171 20.20 -12.74 1.49
N ALA A 172 19.07 -12.65 0.82
CA ALA A 172 17.81 -13.25 1.27
C ALA A 172 16.97 -13.70 0.08
N LYS A 173 16.20 -14.75 0.28
CA LYS A 173 15.16 -15.19 -0.65
C LYS A 173 13.80 -14.73 -0.15
N TYR A 174 12.97 -14.21 -1.06
CA TYR A 174 11.59 -13.82 -0.79
C TYR A 174 10.66 -14.62 -1.68
N THR A 175 9.55 -15.10 -1.12
CA THR A 175 8.52 -15.82 -1.89
C THR A 175 7.14 -15.35 -1.50
N GLY A 176 6.23 -15.35 -2.47
CA GLY A 176 4.86 -14.92 -2.24
C GLY A 176 4.00 -15.00 -3.48
N TYR A 177 3.14 -14.02 -3.67
CA TYR A 177 2.15 -14.00 -4.75
C TYR A 177 2.33 -12.77 -5.64
N ALA A 178 1.78 -12.86 -6.84
CA ALA A 178 1.63 -11.77 -7.79
C ALA A 178 0.19 -11.69 -8.27
N ILE A 179 -0.26 -10.48 -8.58
CA ILE A 179 -1.58 -10.19 -9.15
C ILE A 179 -1.36 -9.23 -10.29
N ALA A 180 -1.86 -9.57 -11.47
CA ALA A 180 -1.65 -8.79 -12.68
C ALA A 180 -2.97 -8.45 -13.36
N TYR A 181 -3.00 -7.32 -14.03
CA TYR A 181 -4.16 -6.73 -14.67
C TYR A 181 -3.85 -6.36 -16.11
N ARG A 182 -4.73 -6.77 -17.03
CA ARG A 182 -4.71 -6.34 -18.42
C ARG A 182 -5.87 -5.39 -18.68
N ALA A 183 -5.55 -4.18 -19.11
CA ALA A 183 -6.54 -3.12 -19.23
C ALA A 183 -7.52 -3.30 -20.40
N SER A 184 -7.09 -3.94 -21.48
CA SER A 184 -7.88 -4.09 -22.72
C SER A 184 -9.18 -4.88 -22.53
N ASP A 185 -9.16 -5.88 -21.65
CA ASP A 185 -10.32 -6.74 -21.36
C ASP A 185 -10.65 -6.83 -19.87
N ARG A 186 -9.94 -6.07 -19.05
CA ARG A 186 -10.05 -6.05 -17.58
C ARG A 186 -9.78 -7.43 -16.95
N ALA A 187 -8.94 -8.25 -17.61
CA ALA A 187 -8.57 -9.55 -17.11
C ALA A 187 -7.59 -9.46 -15.96
N VAL A 188 -7.87 -10.21 -14.90
CA VAL A 188 -6.95 -10.37 -13.76
C VAL A 188 -6.35 -11.77 -13.78
N SER A 189 -5.05 -11.86 -13.52
CA SER A 189 -4.30 -13.09 -13.34
C SER A 189 -3.65 -13.10 -11.96
N LYS A 190 -3.72 -14.22 -11.28
CA LYS A 190 -2.95 -14.51 -10.08
C LYS A 190 -1.72 -15.31 -10.43
N GLY A 191 -0.80 -15.42 -9.49
CA GLY A 191 0.40 -16.23 -9.65
C GLY A 191 1.31 -16.15 -8.44
N SER A 192 2.52 -16.66 -8.61
CA SER A 192 3.55 -16.64 -7.58
C SER A 192 4.62 -15.59 -7.87
N SER A 193 5.32 -15.17 -6.82
CA SER A 193 6.52 -14.32 -6.90
C SER A 193 7.68 -14.97 -6.14
N SER A 194 8.90 -14.83 -6.68
CA SER A 194 10.13 -15.30 -6.04
C SER A 194 11.27 -14.36 -6.39
N PHE A 195 12.00 -13.89 -5.37
CA PHE A 195 13.10 -12.93 -5.52
C PHE A 195 14.31 -13.36 -4.71
N ASP A 196 15.47 -13.16 -5.30
CA ASP A 196 16.78 -13.19 -4.64
C ASP A 196 17.21 -11.73 -4.43
N VAL A 197 17.45 -11.36 -3.19
CA VAL A 197 17.82 -10.00 -2.76
C VAL A 197 19.24 -10.04 -2.22
N ASP A 198 20.11 -9.18 -2.76
CA ASP A 198 21.45 -8.95 -2.24
C ASP A 198 21.54 -7.53 -1.66
N PHE A 199 21.55 -7.45 -0.35
CA PHE A 199 21.61 -6.16 0.36
C PHE A 199 22.98 -5.50 0.26
N GLY A 200 24.05 -6.28 0.11
CA GLY A 200 25.39 -5.75 -0.10
C GLY A 200 25.57 -5.14 -1.49
N ALA A 201 25.17 -5.88 -2.53
CA ALA A 201 25.20 -5.41 -3.92
C ALA A 201 24.04 -4.46 -4.26
N LYS A 202 23.08 -4.27 -3.37
CA LYS A 202 21.88 -3.43 -3.56
C LYS A 202 21.05 -3.84 -4.77
N THR A 203 20.80 -5.16 -4.95
CA THR A 203 20.06 -5.69 -6.10
C THR A 203 18.92 -6.59 -5.69
N VAL A 204 17.86 -6.56 -6.49
CA VAL A 204 16.72 -7.47 -6.45
C VAL A 204 16.62 -8.15 -7.81
N LYS A 205 16.53 -9.47 -7.84
CA LYS A 205 16.31 -10.26 -9.06
C LYS A 205 15.27 -11.32 -8.77
N GLY A 206 14.34 -11.53 -9.67
CA GLY A 206 13.30 -12.52 -9.42
C GLY A 206 12.41 -12.80 -10.60
N THR A 207 11.31 -13.48 -10.32
CA THR A 207 10.33 -13.89 -11.32
C THR A 207 8.94 -13.78 -10.73
N VAL A 208 7.99 -13.33 -11.54
CA VAL A 208 6.56 -13.53 -11.33
C VAL A 208 6.07 -14.57 -12.33
N ALA A 209 5.33 -15.57 -11.86
CA ALA A 209 4.73 -16.61 -12.68
C ALA A 209 3.21 -16.47 -12.58
N LEU A 210 2.60 -15.98 -13.65
CA LEU A 210 1.19 -15.60 -13.72
C LEU A 210 0.38 -16.66 -14.47
N ASP A 211 -0.73 -17.11 -13.90
CA ASP A 211 -1.53 -18.21 -14.46
C ASP A 211 -1.99 -17.96 -15.91
N LYS A 212 -2.35 -16.70 -16.24
CA LYS A 212 -2.84 -16.34 -17.58
C LYS A 212 -1.79 -15.67 -18.46
N PHE A 213 -0.76 -15.07 -17.87
CA PHE A 213 0.16 -14.20 -18.62
C PHE A 213 1.60 -14.72 -18.67
N GLY A 214 1.84 -15.95 -18.13
CA GLY A 214 3.15 -16.59 -18.18
C GLY A 214 4.15 -16.09 -17.13
N SER A 215 5.42 -16.42 -17.31
CA SER A 215 6.50 -16.09 -16.38
C SER A 215 7.35 -14.96 -16.91
N HIS A 216 7.68 -14.01 -16.05
CA HIS A 216 8.46 -12.83 -16.39
C HIS A 216 9.58 -12.62 -15.37
N SER A 217 10.80 -12.40 -15.86
CA SER A 217 11.94 -12.03 -15.03
C SER A 217 11.87 -10.54 -14.69
N LEU A 218 12.16 -10.23 -13.43
CA LEU A 218 12.12 -8.88 -12.87
C LEU A 218 13.46 -8.55 -12.23
N THR A 219 13.90 -7.30 -12.37
CA THR A 219 15.13 -6.79 -11.74
C THR A 219 14.90 -5.40 -11.16
N ALA A 220 15.60 -5.08 -10.06
CA ALA A 220 15.53 -3.76 -9.43
C ALA A 220 16.82 -3.45 -8.66
N LYS A 221 16.95 -2.19 -8.22
CA LYS A 221 17.98 -1.71 -7.29
C LYS A 221 17.36 -1.41 -5.94
N ILE A 222 18.16 -1.51 -4.88
CA ILE A 222 17.78 -1.13 -3.52
C ILE A 222 18.35 0.27 -3.24
N ASN A 223 17.47 1.15 -2.76
CA ASN A 223 17.82 2.51 -2.35
C ASN A 223 17.14 2.81 -1.00
N GLY A 224 17.89 2.72 0.10
CA GLY A 224 17.30 2.72 1.44
C GLY A 224 16.33 1.55 1.59
N HIS A 225 15.09 1.83 1.94
CA HIS A 225 14.00 0.84 2.01
C HIS A 225 13.21 0.70 0.69
N ARG A 226 13.58 1.47 -0.35
CA ARG A 226 12.90 1.45 -1.64
C ARG A 226 13.48 0.40 -2.58
N ILE A 227 12.62 -0.07 -3.45
CA ILE A 227 12.95 -0.91 -4.60
C ILE A 227 12.71 -0.04 -5.83
N ASP A 228 13.80 0.37 -6.48
CA ASP A 228 13.76 1.29 -7.61
C ASP A 228 14.00 0.53 -8.93
N TYR A 229 13.36 0.96 -10.01
CA TYR A 229 13.59 0.41 -11.35
C TYR A 229 15.06 0.60 -11.78
N VAL A 230 15.54 -0.25 -12.67
CA VAL A 230 16.91 -0.17 -13.21
C VAL A 230 16.92 0.50 -14.59
N ASP A 231 16.03 0.02 -15.46
CA ASP A 231 15.85 0.46 -16.84
C ASP A 231 14.49 -0.03 -17.38
N ASN A 232 14.18 0.36 -18.61
CA ASN A 232 12.89 0.03 -19.24
C ASN A 232 12.64 -1.48 -19.44
N ASN A 233 13.64 -2.33 -19.21
CA ASN A 233 13.52 -3.79 -19.32
C ASN A 233 13.50 -4.48 -17.94
N SER A 234 13.56 -3.72 -16.85
CA SER A 234 13.62 -4.26 -15.49
C SER A 234 12.32 -4.96 -15.07
N GLY A 235 11.19 -4.56 -15.64
CA GLY A 235 9.86 -5.03 -15.31
C GLY A 235 9.32 -4.48 -14.00
N ILE A 236 10.14 -4.22 -12.97
CA ILE A 236 9.73 -3.55 -11.73
C ILE A 236 9.73 -2.04 -11.94
N ASN A 237 8.61 -1.38 -11.62
CA ASN A 237 8.47 0.07 -11.65
C ASN A 237 8.88 0.69 -10.31
N GLY A 238 8.48 0.06 -9.20
CA GLY A 238 8.81 0.52 -7.86
C GLY A 238 8.35 -0.44 -6.78
N GLY A 239 8.72 -0.12 -5.53
CA GLY A 239 8.30 -0.90 -4.37
C GLY A 239 9.02 -0.49 -3.10
N TYR A 240 8.72 -1.22 -2.03
CA TYR A 240 9.33 -1.01 -0.73
C TYR A 240 9.56 -2.34 0.00
N PHE A 241 10.52 -2.32 0.90
CA PHE A 241 10.62 -3.32 1.97
C PHE A 241 9.74 -2.89 3.15
N TYR A 242 9.13 -3.87 3.82
CA TYR A 242 8.17 -3.68 4.89
C TYR A 242 8.53 -4.50 6.12
N GLY A 243 8.07 -4.03 7.29
CA GLY A 243 8.33 -4.68 8.56
C GLY A 243 9.78 -4.55 9.04
N LYS A 244 10.09 -5.13 10.20
CA LYS A 244 11.44 -5.10 10.78
C LYS A 244 12.44 -5.83 9.89
N ASN A 245 13.63 -5.25 9.71
CA ASN A 245 14.74 -5.89 8.98
C ASN A 245 14.35 -6.39 7.58
N ALA A 246 13.47 -5.66 6.88
CA ALA A 246 12.99 -6.05 5.56
C ALA A 246 12.36 -7.45 5.53
N GLN A 247 11.43 -7.74 6.44
CA GLN A 247 10.74 -9.05 6.51
C GLN A 247 9.88 -9.31 5.29
N GLU A 248 9.34 -8.28 4.70
CA GLU A 248 8.42 -8.35 3.56
C GLU A 248 8.87 -7.38 2.47
N MET A 249 8.42 -7.62 1.27
CA MET A 249 8.54 -6.68 0.15
C MET A 249 7.26 -6.70 -0.67
N ALA A 250 6.88 -5.53 -1.19
CA ALA A 250 5.83 -5.41 -2.18
C ALA A 250 6.15 -4.27 -3.14
N GLY A 251 5.61 -4.35 -4.35
CA GLY A 251 5.82 -3.36 -5.38
C GLY A 251 4.96 -3.64 -6.60
N ASP A 252 5.16 -2.84 -7.61
CA ASP A 252 4.49 -2.96 -8.90
C ASP A 252 5.46 -3.29 -10.03
N PHE A 253 4.90 -3.87 -11.07
CA PHE A 253 5.63 -4.22 -12.28
C PHE A 253 4.77 -3.99 -13.53
N THR A 254 5.44 -3.77 -14.64
CA THR A 254 4.83 -3.79 -15.98
C THR A 254 5.62 -4.74 -16.85
N VAL A 255 4.93 -5.69 -17.46
CA VAL A 255 5.52 -6.67 -18.38
C VAL A 255 4.73 -6.71 -19.68
N SER A 256 5.30 -7.31 -20.74
CA SER A 256 4.62 -7.51 -22.02
C SER A 256 4.22 -8.96 -22.17
N HIS A 257 2.97 -9.19 -22.59
CA HIS A 257 2.46 -10.50 -22.96
C HIS A 257 1.63 -10.41 -24.23
N GLN A 258 2.02 -11.15 -25.27
CA GLN A 258 1.35 -11.15 -26.59
C GLN A 258 1.19 -9.75 -27.22
N GLY A 259 2.15 -8.85 -26.97
CA GLY A 259 2.14 -7.49 -27.51
C GLY A 259 1.33 -6.47 -26.71
N GLU A 260 0.73 -6.87 -25.59
CA GLU A 260 0.02 -5.98 -24.67
C GLU A 260 0.82 -5.76 -23.38
N TYR A 261 0.68 -4.59 -22.79
CA TYR A 261 1.21 -4.30 -21.45
C TYR A 261 0.29 -4.88 -20.37
N ILE A 262 0.91 -5.50 -19.39
CA ILE A 262 0.29 -6.10 -18.23
C ILE A 262 0.88 -5.41 -17.01
N ASP A 263 0.05 -4.69 -16.26
CA ASP A 263 0.45 -4.06 -15.00
C ASP A 263 0.08 -4.98 -13.84
N GLY A 264 0.90 -5.00 -12.82
CA GLY A 264 0.65 -5.88 -11.69
C GLY A 264 1.40 -5.50 -10.43
N ASN A 265 1.12 -6.24 -9.38
CA ASN A 265 1.78 -6.12 -8.09
C ASN A 265 2.31 -7.46 -7.64
N PHE A 266 3.33 -7.40 -6.81
CA PHE A 266 3.84 -8.57 -6.09
C PHE A 266 3.91 -8.26 -4.59
N GLY A 267 3.83 -9.32 -3.79
CA GLY A 267 4.12 -9.26 -2.37
C GLY A 267 4.74 -10.56 -1.91
N ALA A 268 5.89 -10.47 -1.23
CA ALA A 268 6.68 -11.61 -0.85
C ALA A 268 7.26 -11.48 0.56
N THR A 269 7.43 -12.62 1.24
CA THR A 269 7.95 -12.72 2.60
C THR A 269 9.34 -13.35 2.56
N ARG A 270 10.24 -12.83 3.37
CA ARG A 270 11.60 -13.35 3.56
C ARG A 270 11.57 -14.77 4.14
N LYS A 271 12.41 -15.65 3.60
CA LYS A 271 12.59 -17.04 4.02
C LYS A 271 13.85 -17.20 4.87
#